data_8498a6e6d8056b2749d3fe1927bf8a5a
#
_entry.id   8498a6e6d8056b2749d3fe1927bf8a5a
#
_cell.length_a   1.000
_cell.length_b   1.000
_cell.length_c   1.000
_cell.angle_alpha   90.00
_cell.angle_beta   90.00
_cell.angle_gamma   90.00
#
_symmetry.space_group_name_H-M   'P 1'
#
loop_
_entity.id
_entity.type
_entity.pdbx_description
1 polymer ?
#
loop_
_entity_poly.entity_id
_entity_poly.type
_entity_poly.pdbx_seq_one_letter_code
_entity_poly.pdbx_strand_id
1 'polypeptide(L)'
;MNSAPISRQAGLSLIELMIAITLSMLLMAGALQAFLASKQTYTTNNALSRVQESGRFAMDFLTYDIRNAGYKGECTSAPNILLNIASSAYSVDKFDLSDAVKGWDNPAANTPAWGTGPTKANGDIIIIKHAANASGSRASGNTLATASTINLSAASNIAQGAIIIASDPIGCDIFQ
;
A
#
# COMPACT_ATOMS: atom_id res chain seq x y z
N MET A 1 -41.14 -66.54 42.61
CA MET A 1 -41.38 -65.60 41.54
C MET A 1 -41.49 -64.22 42.19
N ASN A 2 -40.43 -63.40 42.09
CA ASN A 2 -40.38 -62.03 42.63
C ASN A 2 -40.90 -61.07 41.56
N SER A 3 -42.08 -60.48 41.73
CA SER A 3 -42.61 -59.41 40.89
C SER A 3 -41.95 -58.10 41.34
N ALA A 4 -41.16 -57.52 40.46
CA ALA A 4 -40.62 -56.17 40.66
C ALA A 4 -41.73 -55.11 40.71
N PRO A 5 -41.66 -54.12 41.60
CA PRO A 5 -42.68 -53.09 41.68
C PRO A 5 -42.61 -52.17 40.45
N ILE A 6 -43.75 -52.05 39.76
CA ILE A 6 -43.90 -51.10 38.64
C ILE A 6 -43.89 -49.69 39.24
N SER A 7 -42.83 -48.90 39.01
CA SER A 7 -42.76 -47.51 39.40
C SER A 7 -43.83 -46.72 38.62
N ARG A 8 -44.72 -46.08 39.33
CA ARG A 8 -45.75 -45.18 38.73
C ARG A 8 -45.04 -43.98 38.12
N GLN A 9 -45.15 -43.81 36.83
CA GLN A 9 -44.75 -42.56 36.20
C GLN A 9 -45.68 -41.44 36.67
N ALA A 10 -45.14 -40.48 37.42
CA ALA A 10 -45.80 -39.23 37.72
C ALA A 10 -45.76 -38.32 36.48
N GLY A 11 -46.92 -37.91 35.98
CA GLY A 11 -47.00 -36.96 34.89
C GLY A 11 -46.49 -35.58 35.32
N LEU A 12 -45.80 -34.88 34.44
CA LEU A 12 -45.34 -33.48 34.64
C LEU A 12 -46.55 -32.55 34.85
N SER A 13 -46.44 -31.71 35.87
CA SER A 13 -47.44 -30.65 36.11
C SER A 13 -47.34 -29.58 35.02
N LEU A 14 -48.49 -29.01 34.62
CA LEU A 14 -48.52 -27.92 33.61
C LEU A 14 -47.69 -26.72 34.05
N ILE A 15 -47.64 -26.41 35.35
CA ILE A 15 -46.85 -25.35 35.95
C ILE A 15 -45.33 -25.62 35.79
N GLU A 16 -44.91 -26.85 35.99
CA GLU A 16 -43.52 -27.28 35.85
C GLU A 16 -43.02 -27.14 34.39
N LEU A 17 -43.90 -27.49 33.42
CA LEU A 17 -43.64 -27.28 32.01
C LEU A 17 -43.49 -25.78 31.69
N MET A 18 -44.36 -24.91 32.23
CA MET A 18 -44.25 -23.46 32.00
C MET A 18 -42.96 -22.89 32.57
N ILE A 19 -42.57 -23.30 33.78
CA ILE A 19 -41.30 -22.89 34.38
C ILE A 19 -40.11 -23.39 33.56
N ALA A 20 -40.13 -24.62 33.11
CA ALA A 20 -39.03 -25.18 32.30
C ALA A 20 -38.87 -24.43 30.97
N ILE A 21 -39.96 -24.08 30.28
CA ILE A 21 -39.90 -23.30 29.04
C ILE A 21 -39.35 -21.88 29.28
N THR A 22 -39.82 -21.19 30.32
CA THR A 22 -39.34 -19.83 30.63
C THR A 22 -37.85 -19.82 30.99
N LEU A 23 -37.37 -20.77 31.78
CA LEU A 23 -35.95 -20.92 32.12
C LEU A 23 -35.11 -21.26 30.90
N SER A 24 -35.59 -22.17 30.05
CA SER A 24 -34.87 -22.55 28.83
C SER A 24 -34.76 -21.37 27.84
N MET A 25 -35.80 -20.54 27.70
CA MET A 25 -35.76 -19.32 26.89
C MET A 25 -34.75 -18.30 27.44
N LEU A 26 -34.65 -18.11 28.74
CA LEU A 26 -33.67 -17.23 29.39
C LEU A 26 -32.25 -17.70 29.15
N LEU A 27 -31.98 -18.99 29.30
CA LEU A 27 -30.66 -19.60 29.04
C LEU A 27 -30.28 -19.50 27.57
N MET A 28 -31.22 -19.74 26.66
CA MET A 28 -31.02 -19.64 25.25
C MET A 28 -30.71 -18.20 24.82
N ALA A 29 -31.41 -17.21 25.35
CA ALA A 29 -31.14 -15.79 25.11
C ALA A 29 -29.74 -15.40 25.58
N GLY A 30 -29.30 -15.85 26.74
CA GLY A 30 -27.95 -15.63 27.25
C GLY A 30 -26.87 -16.28 26.38
N ALA A 31 -27.09 -17.51 25.96
CA ALA A 31 -26.17 -18.21 25.06
C ALA A 31 -26.06 -17.54 23.69
N LEU A 32 -27.16 -17.07 23.11
CA LEU A 32 -27.18 -16.30 21.87
C LEU A 32 -26.41 -14.99 21.99
N GLN A 33 -26.60 -14.23 23.08
CA GLN A 33 -25.85 -12.99 23.32
C GLN A 33 -24.34 -13.26 23.41
N ALA A 34 -23.91 -14.29 24.13
CA ALA A 34 -22.52 -14.67 24.23
C ALA A 34 -21.93 -15.07 22.86
N PHE A 35 -22.69 -15.81 22.06
CA PHE A 35 -22.29 -16.17 20.71
C PHE A 35 -22.13 -14.96 19.79
N LEU A 36 -23.10 -14.04 19.80
CA LEU A 36 -23.04 -12.81 18.99
C LEU A 36 -21.87 -11.92 19.41
N ALA A 37 -21.66 -11.74 20.71
CA ALA A 37 -20.52 -10.97 21.23
C ALA A 37 -19.17 -11.61 20.81
N SER A 38 -19.06 -12.94 20.90
CA SER A 38 -17.87 -13.66 20.46
C SER A 38 -17.61 -13.49 18.96
N LYS A 39 -18.66 -13.59 18.13
CA LYS A 39 -18.57 -13.37 16.67
C LYS A 39 -18.13 -11.94 16.36
N GLN A 40 -18.69 -10.94 17.04
CA GLN A 40 -18.33 -9.55 16.85
C GLN A 40 -16.88 -9.28 17.25
N THR A 41 -16.43 -9.82 18.38
CA THR A 41 -15.03 -9.74 18.81
C THR A 41 -14.10 -10.37 17.78
N TYR A 42 -14.44 -11.55 17.25
CA TYR A 42 -13.65 -12.21 16.22
C TYR A 42 -13.55 -11.37 14.95
N THR A 43 -14.66 -10.81 14.45
CA THR A 43 -14.65 -9.97 13.25
C THR A 43 -13.86 -8.68 13.45
N THR A 44 -13.98 -8.05 14.62
CA THR A 44 -13.22 -6.84 14.97
C THR A 44 -11.73 -7.12 15.07
N ASN A 45 -11.34 -8.21 15.74
CA ASN A 45 -9.93 -8.59 15.85
C ASN A 45 -9.31 -8.91 14.48
N ASN A 46 -10.05 -9.59 13.61
CA ASN A 46 -9.59 -9.90 12.27
C ASN A 46 -9.44 -8.63 11.41
N ALA A 47 -10.39 -7.70 11.51
CA ALA A 47 -10.28 -6.41 10.85
C ALA A 47 -9.09 -5.59 11.36
N LEU A 48 -8.89 -5.56 12.69
CA LEU A 48 -7.76 -4.85 13.30
C LEU A 48 -6.42 -5.44 12.89
N SER A 49 -6.30 -6.78 12.84
CA SER A 49 -5.09 -7.46 12.39
C SER A 49 -4.74 -7.09 10.94
N ARG A 50 -5.73 -7.03 10.05
CA ARG A 50 -5.53 -6.60 8.66
C ARG A 50 -5.08 -5.15 8.56
N VAL A 51 -5.67 -4.26 9.37
CA VAL A 51 -5.27 -2.84 9.40
C VAL A 51 -3.82 -2.70 9.89
N GLN A 52 -3.45 -3.44 10.94
CA GLN A 52 -2.07 -3.43 11.46
C GLN A 52 -1.07 -3.97 10.44
N GLU A 53 -1.40 -5.08 9.76
CA GLU A 53 -0.54 -5.64 8.70
C GLU A 53 -0.39 -4.67 7.53
N SER A 54 -1.48 -4.09 7.05
CA SER A 54 -1.45 -3.09 5.97
C SER A 54 -0.69 -1.83 6.38
N GLY A 55 -0.87 -1.37 7.62
CA GLY A 55 -0.14 -0.23 8.18
C GLY A 55 1.36 -0.48 8.27
N ARG A 56 1.76 -1.66 8.75
CA ARG A 56 3.17 -2.06 8.80
C ARG A 56 3.79 -2.10 7.41
N PHE A 57 3.11 -2.73 6.46
CA PHE A 57 3.58 -2.79 5.07
C PHE A 57 3.73 -1.39 4.46
N ALA A 58 2.74 -0.51 4.67
CA ALA A 58 2.79 0.86 4.19
C ALA A 58 3.96 1.65 4.80
N MET A 59 4.22 1.47 6.10
CA MET A 59 5.33 2.12 6.79
C MET A 59 6.69 1.61 6.32
N ASP A 60 6.83 0.30 6.08
CA ASP A 60 8.07 -0.28 5.56
C ASP A 60 8.37 0.27 4.16
N PHE A 61 7.34 0.33 3.29
CA PHE A 61 7.45 0.87 1.94
C PHE A 61 7.81 2.37 1.95
N LEU A 62 7.09 3.15 2.75
CA LEU A 62 7.35 4.59 2.90
C LEU A 62 8.74 4.87 3.47
N THR A 63 9.18 4.07 4.44
CA THR A 63 10.51 4.21 5.02
C THR A 63 11.62 3.95 4.00
N TYR A 64 11.41 2.95 3.14
CA TYR A 64 12.34 2.67 2.04
C TYR A 64 12.43 3.86 1.08
N ASP A 65 11.31 4.40 0.62
CA ASP A 65 11.27 5.51 -0.32
C ASP A 65 11.83 6.80 0.29
N ILE A 66 11.51 7.10 1.55
CA ILE A 66 12.06 8.28 2.24
C ILE A 66 13.58 8.18 2.39
N ARG A 67 14.11 7.00 2.71
CA ARG A 67 15.57 6.80 2.83
C ARG A 67 16.29 6.97 1.51
N ASN A 68 15.63 6.65 0.41
CA ASN A 68 16.18 6.81 -0.93
C ASN A 68 15.84 8.16 -1.56
N ALA A 69 15.05 9.01 -0.90
CA ALA A 69 14.63 10.29 -1.44
C ALA A 69 15.83 11.11 -1.91
N GLY A 70 15.76 11.61 -3.15
CA GLY A 70 16.83 12.37 -3.77
C GLY A 70 18.03 11.56 -4.25
N TYR A 71 17.98 10.22 -4.15
CA TYR A 71 19.04 9.38 -4.71
C TYR A 71 19.09 9.55 -6.25
N LYS A 72 20.25 9.85 -6.78
CA LYS A 72 20.53 10.16 -8.19
C LYS A 72 21.64 9.29 -8.79
N GLY A 73 21.92 8.14 -8.20
CA GLY A 73 23.10 7.36 -8.57
C GLY A 73 24.39 8.02 -8.10
N GLU A 74 25.43 7.99 -8.91
CA GLU A 74 26.74 8.62 -8.62
C GLU A 74 26.77 10.13 -8.91
N CYS A 75 25.63 10.72 -9.26
CA CYS A 75 25.52 12.14 -9.59
C CYS A 75 25.72 13.04 -8.38
N THR A 76 26.77 13.85 -8.37
CA THR A 76 27.07 14.82 -7.31
C THR A 76 26.51 16.20 -7.57
N SER A 77 26.12 16.50 -8.82
CA SER A 77 25.58 17.80 -9.26
C SER A 77 24.05 17.77 -9.41
N ALA A 78 23.48 18.94 -9.74
CA ALA A 78 22.08 19.00 -10.18
C ALA A 78 21.92 18.28 -11.52
N PRO A 79 20.92 17.41 -11.70
CA PRO A 79 20.70 16.72 -12.97
C PRO A 79 20.35 17.70 -14.08
N ASN A 80 20.95 17.50 -15.26
CA ASN A 80 20.53 18.18 -16.47
C ASN A 80 19.28 17.50 -17.04
N ILE A 81 18.19 18.23 -17.21
CA ILE A 81 16.92 17.67 -17.65
C ILE A 81 16.80 17.84 -19.17
N LEU A 82 16.98 16.73 -19.89
CA LEU A 82 16.83 16.64 -21.34
C LEU A 82 15.43 16.20 -21.79
N LEU A 83 14.48 16.12 -20.85
CA LEU A 83 13.10 15.80 -21.17
C LEU A 83 12.46 16.96 -21.94
N ASN A 84 11.48 16.65 -22.77
CA ASN A 84 10.69 17.67 -23.44
C ASN A 84 9.79 18.44 -22.44
N ILE A 85 10.30 19.53 -21.89
CA ILE A 85 9.62 20.36 -20.90
C ILE A 85 8.35 21.05 -21.43
N ALA A 86 8.20 21.14 -22.77
CA ALA A 86 6.99 21.68 -23.41
C ALA A 86 5.87 20.62 -23.54
N SER A 87 6.15 19.34 -23.25
CA SER A 87 5.15 18.30 -23.27
C SER A 87 4.14 18.45 -22.14
N SER A 88 2.85 18.22 -22.42
CA SER A 88 1.81 18.16 -21.38
C SER A 88 2.01 17.02 -20.38
N ALA A 89 2.84 16.02 -20.72
CA ALA A 89 3.20 14.93 -19.82
C ALA A 89 4.33 15.32 -18.84
N TYR A 90 5.06 16.41 -19.12
CA TYR A 90 6.11 16.89 -18.24
C TYR A 90 5.51 17.59 -17.00
N SER A 91 6.12 17.35 -15.87
CA SER A 91 5.80 18.04 -14.62
C SER A 91 7.07 18.15 -13.78
N VAL A 92 7.38 19.37 -13.35
CA VAL A 92 8.49 19.63 -12.41
C VAL A 92 8.32 18.80 -11.14
N ASP A 93 7.10 18.68 -10.65
CA ASP A 93 6.80 17.90 -9.45
C ASP A 93 7.12 16.40 -9.60
N LYS A 94 7.11 15.87 -10.82
CA LYS A 94 7.46 14.47 -11.08
C LYS A 94 8.95 14.25 -11.32
N PHE A 95 9.58 15.14 -12.06
CA PHE A 95 10.87 14.87 -12.70
C PHE A 95 12.03 15.66 -12.14
N ASP A 96 11.77 16.74 -11.41
CA ASP A 96 12.82 17.48 -10.74
C ASP A 96 13.23 16.79 -9.44
N LEU A 97 14.44 16.21 -9.44
CA LEU A 97 15.04 15.54 -8.30
C LEU A 97 15.74 16.49 -7.33
N SER A 98 15.84 17.77 -7.64
CA SER A 98 16.39 18.76 -6.71
C SER A 98 15.44 18.95 -5.50
N ASP A 99 14.14 18.76 -5.73
CA ASP A 99 13.10 18.78 -4.71
C ASP A 99 12.58 17.35 -4.47
N ALA A 100 13.37 16.56 -3.77
CA ALA A 100 13.16 15.12 -3.63
C ALA A 100 11.87 14.73 -2.92
N VAL A 101 11.40 15.57 -2.01
CA VAL A 101 10.17 15.33 -1.22
C VAL A 101 9.31 16.56 -1.28
N LYS A 102 8.06 16.40 -1.69
CA LYS A 102 7.08 17.49 -1.75
C LYS A 102 5.74 17.00 -1.21
N GLY A 103 5.08 17.85 -0.44
CA GLY A 103 3.78 17.56 0.16
C GLY A 103 2.74 18.60 -0.15
N TRP A 104 1.48 18.20 -0.13
CA TRP A 104 0.31 19.09 -0.22
C TRP A 104 -0.67 18.70 0.89
N ASP A 105 -1.05 19.69 1.68
CA ASP A 105 -2.08 19.57 2.70
C ASP A 105 -3.45 19.74 2.03
N ASN A 106 -4.26 18.69 2.10
CA ASN A 106 -5.63 18.63 1.57
C ASN A 106 -5.84 19.40 0.23
N PRO A 107 -5.01 19.16 -0.81
CA PRO A 107 -5.04 19.93 -2.03
C PRO A 107 -6.37 19.77 -2.75
N ALA A 108 -6.77 20.80 -3.51
CA ALA A 108 -7.96 20.74 -4.37
C ALA A 108 -7.87 19.56 -5.36
N ALA A 109 -9.02 19.13 -5.86
CA ALA A 109 -9.06 18.14 -6.94
C ALA A 109 -8.16 18.60 -8.10
N ASN A 110 -7.40 17.68 -8.70
CA ASN A 110 -6.41 17.91 -9.77
C ASN A 110 -5.11 18.65 -9.35
N THR A 111 -4.80 18.69 -8.07
CA THR A 111 -3.48 19.12 -7.57
C THR A 111 -2.80 17.93 -6.88
N PRO A 112 -1.57 17.56 -7.21
CA PRO A 112 -0.79 18.04 -8.37
C PRO A 112 -1.37 17.59 -9.71
N ALA A 113 -1.28 18.46 -10.73
CA ALA A 113 -1.79 18.20 -12.07
C ALA A 113 -0.84 17.25 -12.83
N TRP A 114 -1.08 15.96 -12.75
CA TRP A 114 -0.28 14.96 -13.47
C TRP A 114 -1.13 14.06 -14.31
N GLY A 115 -1.72 14.58 -15.31
CA GLY A 115 -2.44 13.76 -16.26
C GLY A 115 -3.35 12.71 -15.57
N THR A 116 -3.41 11.52 -16.07
CA THR A 116 -4.24 10.40 -15.63
C THR A 116 -3.74 9.72 -14.34
N GLY A 117 -3.61 10.44 -13.25
CA GLY A 117 -3.31 9.85 -11.94
C GLY A 117 -4.59 9.39 -11.20
N PRO A 118 -4.46 8.56 -10.17
CA PRO A 118 -5.60 8.18 -9.36
C PRO A 118 -6.26 9.43 -8.76
N THR A 119 -7.59 9.48 -8.86
CA THR A 119 -8.36 10.56 -8.26
C THR A 119 -8.12 10.55 -6.75
N LYS A 120 -7.65 11.65 -6.22
CA LYS A 120 -7.47 11.81 -4.79
C LYS A 120 -8.80 11.58 -4.06
N ALA A 121 -8.83 10.61 -3.15
CA ALA A 121 -9.80 10.62 -2.06
C ALA A 121 -9.40 11.74 -1.07
N ASN A 122 -10.18 12.20 -0.18
CA ASN A 122 -9.81 13.24 0.80
C ASN A 122 -8.52 12.90 1.55
N GLY A 123 -7.62 13.87 1.75
CA GLY A 123 -6.37 13.71 2.49
C GLY A 123 -5.17 14.43 1.87
N ASP A 124 -4.02 14.28 2.50
CA ASP A 124 -2.77 14.88 2.09
C ASP A 124 -2.09 14.04 1.00
N ILE A 125 -1.23 14.67 0.23
CA ILE A 125 -0.43 14.01 -0.80
C ILE A 125 1.03 14.26 -0.51
N ILE A 126 1.83 13.20 -0.57
CA ILE A 126 3.28 13.29 -0.54
C ILE A 126 3.85 12.64 -1.80
N ILE A 127 4.82 13.30 -2.41
CA ILE A 127 5.66 12.76 -3.46
C ILE A 127 7.05 12.55 -2.93
N ILE A 128 7.60 11.39 -3.21
CA ILE A 128 8.99 11.06 -2.93
C ILE A 128 9.62 10.64 -4.26
N LYS A 129 10.72 11.30 -4.61
CA LYS A 129 11.42 11.07 -5.88
C LYS A 129 12.81 10.54 -5.64
N HIS A 130 13.14 9.47 -6.32
CA HIS A 130 14.48 8.89 -6.32
C HIS A 130 14.71 8.06 -7.59
N ALA A 131 15.95 7.90 -7.96
CA ALA A 131 16.30 6.94 -9.01
C ALA A 131 16.20 5.51 -8.47
N ALA A 132 15.56 4.64 -9.23
CA ALA A 132 15.65 3.20 -8.98
C ALA A 132 16.96 2.66 -9.58
N ASN A 133 17.54 1.65 -8.93
CA ASN A 133 18.69 0.98 -9.50
C ASN A 133 18.25 0.16 -10.72
N ALA A 134 18.58 0.64 -11.93
CA ALA A 134 18.32 -0.09 -13.17
C ALA A 134 19.36 -1.19 -13.35
N SER A 135 19.26 -2.24 -12.53
CA SER A 135 19.89 -3.57 -12.73
C SER A 135 21.27 -3.60 -13.42
N GLY A 136 22.19 -2.73 -13.00
CA GLY A 136 23.60 -2.81 -13.43
C GLY A 136 23.88 -2.49 -14.91
N SER A 137 22.94 -1.87 -15.61
CA SER A 137 23.18 -1.40 -16.97
C SER A 137 24.21 -0.27 -16.95
N ARG A 138 25.28 -0.43 -17.69
CA ARG A 138 26.36 0.57 -17.82
C ARG A 138 26.47 1.00 -19.26
N ALA A 139 26.79 2.27 -19.45
CA ALA A 139 27.15 2.74 -20.78
C ALA A 139 28.43 2.03 -21.28
N SER A 140 28.45 1.65 -22.56
CA SER A 140 29.57 1.00 -23.22
C SER A 140 30.29 2.01 -24.11
N GLY A 141 31.54 2.24 -23.81
CA GLY A 141 32.39 3.14 -24.60
C GLY A 141 32.14 4.63 -24.31
N ASN A 142 32.86 5.48 -25.05
CA ASN A 142 32.73 6.93 -24.98
C ASN A 142 31.55 7.39 -25.85
N THR A 143 30.61 8.09 -25.24
CA THR A 143 29.50 8.70 -25.96
C THR A 143 29.87 10.14 -26.28
N LEU A 144 29.83 10.52 -27.56
CA LEU A 144 30.07 11.89 -27.97
C LEU A 144 28.94 12.80 -27.50
N ALA A 145 29.24 14.04 -27.14
CA ALA A 145 28.25 15.02 -26.71
C ALA A 145 27.12 15.28 -27.74
N THR A 146 27.34 14.94 -28.99
CA THR A 146 26.39 15.04 -30.11
C THR A 146 25.65 13.75 -30.42
N ALA A 147 25.91 12.67 -29.67
CA ALA A 147 25.28 11.39 -29.92
C ALA A 147 23.82 11.40 -29.45
N SER A 148 22.97 10.85 -30.32
CA SER A 148 21.53 10.64 -30.00
C SER A 148 21.25 9.27 -29.36
N THR A 149 22.30 8.46 -29.18
CA THR A 149 22.18 7.11 -28.65
C THR A 149 23.26 6.81 -27.63
N ILE A 150 22.94 6.09 -26.60
CA ILE A 150 23.87 5.54 -25.61
C ILE A 150 23.87 4.03 -25.76
N ASN A 151 25.04 3.47 -26.02
CA ASN A 151 25.21 2.03 -26.09
C ASN A 151 25.37 1.46 -24.69
N LEU A 152 24.74 0.35 -24.42
CA LEU A 152 24.84 -0.35 -23.15
C LEU A 152 25.74 -1.56 -23.26
N SER A 153 26.46 -1.87 -22.18
CA SER A 153 27.40 -2.99 -22.13
C SER A 153 26.72 -4.36 -22.11
N ALA A 154 25.44 -4.40 -21.74
CA ALA A 154 24.63 -5.61 -21.73
C ALA A 154 23.17 -5.26 -22.04
N ALA A 155 22.38 -6.27 -22.41
CA ALA A 155 20.94 -6.12 -22.55
C ALA A 155 20.33 -5.59 -21.26
N SER A 156 19.55 -4.53 -21.35
CA SER A 156 18.92 -3.89 -20.21
C SER A 156 17.44 -4.26 -20.15
N ASN A 157 16.88 -4.31 -18.95
CA ASN A 157 15.44 -4.42 -18.73
C ASN A 157 14.72 -3.05 -18.75
N ILE A 158 15.34 -2.06 -19.41
CA ILE A 158 14.77 -0.72 -19.52
C ILE A 158 13.62 -0.79 -20.53
N ALA A 159 12.43 -0.47 -20.06
CA ALA A 159 11.24 -0.45 -20.92
C ALA A 159 11.29 0.75 -21.87
N GLN A 160 10.72 0.60 -23.05
CA GLN A 160 10.56 1.71 -23.99
C GLN A 160 9.74 2.84 -23.34
N GLY A 161 10.23 4.07 -23.42
CA GLY A 161 9.59 5.24 -22.79
C GLY A 161 9.89 5.41 -21.30
N ALA A 162 10.75 4.58 -20.73
CA ALA A 162 11.22 4.78 -19.36
C ALA A 162 12.08 6.05 -19.26
N ILE A 163 11.95 6.75 -18.15
CA ILE A 163 12.82 7.88 -17.82
C ILE A 163 14.06 7.35 -17.13
N ILE A 164 15.20 7.75 -17.63
CA ILE A 164 16.51 7.24 -17.22
C ILE A 164 17.36 8.39 -16.71
N ILE A 165 18.17 8.10 -15.70
CA ILE A 165 19.27 8.94 -15.27
C ILE A 165 20.56 8.26 -15.69
N ALA A 166 21.33 8.91 -16.55
CA ALA A 166 22.73 8.56 -16.79
C ALA A 166 23.59 9.43 -15.88
N SER A 167 24.40 8.81 -15.03
CA SER A 167 25.26 9.52 -14.09
C SER A 167 26.72 9.10 -14.28
N ASP A 168 27.60 10.08 -14.16
CA ASP A 168 29.03 9.91 -14.01
C ASP A 168 29.53 10.75 -12.82
N PRO A 169 30.82 10.68 -12.44
CA PRO A 169 31.35 11.45 -11.32
C PRO A 169 31.29 12.98 -11.49
N ILE A 170 31.05 13.47 -12.70
CA ILE A 170 31.07 14.90 -13.06
C ILE A 170 29.65 15.45 -13.14
N GLY A 171 28.70 14.69 -13.68
CA GLY A 171 27.36 15.15 -13.90
C GLY A 171 26.34 14.03 -14.12
N CYS A 172 25.13 14.41 -14.39
CA CYS A 172 24.08 13.48 -14.76
C CYS A 172 23.02 14.13 -15.64
N ASP A 173 22.48 13.31 -16.53
CA ASP A 173 21.44 13.68 -17.47
C ASP A 173 20.19 12.82 -17.25
N ILE A 174 19.02 13.47 -17.29
CA ILE A 174 17.71 12.81 -17.25
C ILE A 174 17.11 12.90 -18.65
N PHE A 175 16.78 11.75 -19.24
CA PHE A 175 16.20 11.65 -20.57
C PHE A 175 15.21 10.49 -20.67
N GLN A 176 14.45 10.42 -21.76
CA GLN A 176 13.46 9.38 -22.06
C GLN A 176 13.82 8.63 -23.33
#